data_b0302ce1621e5695d4f97127a4c28aec
#
_entry.id   b0302ce1621e5695d4f97127a4c28aec
#
_cell.length_a   1.000
_cell.length_b   1.000
_cell.length_c   1.000
_cell.angle_alpha   90.00
_cell.angle_beta   90.00
_cell.angle_gamma   90.00
#
_symmetry.space_group_name_H-M   'P 1'
#
loop_
_entity.id
_entity.type
_entity.pdbx_description
1 polymer ?
#
loop_
_entity_poly.entity_id
_entity_poly.type
_entity_poly.pdbx_seq_one_letter_code
_entity_poly.pdbx_strand_id
1 'polypeptide(L)'
;HPDELVPGTLRVVSLRMDYLPGDTHMAQRLAEPEKAYVSRYALGRDYHKLIRKRVQQLAERIQQAIGPFGFRAFVDSAPVLEKAIAEQAGLGWIGKNTLVLNRKAGSYFFLSELFVDLPLPVDEPHATEHCGRCTACLEICPTNAFAGPYVLDARKCISYLTIELKT
;
A
#
# COMPACT_ATOMS: atom_id res chain seq x y z
N HIS A 1 10.34 -13.17 9.20
CA HIS A 1 10.81 -11.97 9.91
C HIS A 1 11.63 -11.09 8.95
N PRO A 2 11.63 -9.74 9.05
CA PRO A 2 12.44 -8.87 8.15
C PRO A 2 13.93 -9.23 8.06
N ASP A 3 14.53 -9.61 9.18
CA ASP A 3 15.93 -10.04 9.25
C ASP A 3 16.22 -11.35 8.49
N GLU A 4 15.23 -12.24 8.33
CA GLU A 4 15.36 -13.45 7.52
C GLU A 4 15.44 -13.11 6.02
N LEU A 5 14.73 -12.05 5.60
CA LEU A 5 14.74 -11.59 4.21
C LEU A 5 15.97 -10.73 3.89
N VAL A 6 16.37 -9.89 4.85
CA VAL A 6 17.56 -9.02 4.75
C VAL A 6 18.33 -9.12 6.07
N PRO A 7 19.34 -10.00 6.17
CA PRO A 7 20.13 -10.16 7.38
C PRO A 7 20.71 -8.84 7.89
N GLY A 8 20.66 -8.63 9.19
CA GLY A 8 21.11 -7.40 9.85
C GLY A 8 20.06 -6.28 9.91
N THR A 9 18.85 -6.50 9.40
CA THR A 9 17.75 -5.53 9.53
C THR A 9 17.36 -5.34 10.99
N LEU A 10 17.49 -4.13 11.49
CA LEU A 10 17.04 -3.73 12.83
C LEU A 10 15.66 -3.08 12.82
N ARG A 11 15.35 -2.33 11.77
CA ARG A 11 14.08 -1.60 11.64
C ARG A 11 13.57 -1.64 10.20
N VAL A 12 12.26 -1.42 10.07
CA VAL A 12 11.60 -1.21 8.80
C VAL A 12 10.90 0.14 8.84
N VAL A 13 11.25 1.00 7.90
CA VAL A 13 10.55 2.28 7.69
C VAL A 13 9.49 2.05 6.64
N SER A 14 8.21 2.10 7.04
CA SER A 14 7.09 1.99 6.12
C SER A 14 6.73 3.37 5.57
N LEU A 15 6.56 3.45 4.28
CA LEU A 15 6.36 4.69 3.53
C LEU A 15 5.08 4.58 2.70
N ARG A 16 4.40 5.71 2.53
CA ARG A 16 3.30 5.81 1.59
C ARG A 16 3.55 6.90 0.56
N MET A 17 3.03 6.70 -0.65
CA MET A 17 3.00 7.71 -1.69
C MET A 17 1.59 7.85 -2.25
N ASP A 18 0.95 8.98 -1.95
CA ASP A 18 -0.40 9.27 -2.43
C ASP A 18 -0.40 9.45 -3.95
N TYR A 19 -1.41 8.90 -4.64
CA TYR A 19 -1.52 8.96 -6.10
C TYR A 19 -2.84 9.57 -6.60
N LEU A 20 -3.73 10.00 -5.70
CA LEU A 20 -4.98 10.64 -6.08
C LEU A 20 -4.78 12.16 -6.23
N PRO A 21 -4.91 12.73 -7.43
CA PRO A 21 -4.90 14.18 -7.61
C PRO A 21 -6.09 14.85 -6.93
N GLY A 22 -5.93 16.09 -6.48
CA GLY A 22 -6.97 16.83 -5.77
C GLY A 22 -8.21 17.20 -6.61
N ASP A 23 -8.09 17.19 -7.94
CA ASP A 23 -9.13 17.57 -8.90
C ASP A 23 -9.79 16.36 -9.60
N THR A 24 -9.91 15.24 -8.92
CA THR A 24 -10.51 14.04 -9.50
C THR A 24 -12.01 14.12 -9.61
N HIS A 25 -12.52 13.99 -10.82
CA HIS A 25 -13.96 13.91 -11.13
C HIS A 25 -14.37 12.44 -11.36
N MET A 26 -14.09 11.54 -10.40
CA MET A 26 -14.30 10.09 -10.57
C MET A 26 -15.75 9.73 -10.92
N ALA A 27 -16.72 10.27 -10.19
CA ALA A 27 -18.14 9.99 -10.44
C ALA A 27 -18.58 10.46 -11.84
N GLN A 28 -18.11 11.63 -12.27
CA GLN A 28 -18.38 12.13 -13.62
C GLN A 28 -17.77 11.22 -14.70
N ARG A 29 -16.52 10.79 -14.50
CA ARG A 29 -15.85 9.89 -15.46
C ARG A 29 -16.49 8.50 -15.54
N LEU A 30 -16.95 7.98 -14.41
CA LEU A 30 -17.69 6.71 -14.37
C LEU A 30 -19.06 6.80 -15.05
N ALA A 31 -19.66 7.99 -15.15
CA ALA A 31 -20.93 8.21 -15.83
C ALA A 31 -20.80 8.41 -17.36
N GLU A 32 -19.58 8.44 -17.92
CA GLU A 32 -19.32 8.58 -19.35
C GLU A 32 -19.34 7.19 -20.05
N PRO A 33 -20.45 6.75 -20.70
CA PRO A 33 -20.59 5.38 -21.18
C PRO A 33 -19.65 5.04 -22.36
N GLU A 34 -19.18 6.07 -23.08
CA GLU A 34 -18.28 5.92 -24.23
C GLU A 34 -16.79 5.83 -23.83
N LYS A 35 -16.48 5.87 -22.53
CA LYS A 35 -15.11 5.84 -22.05
C LYS A 35 -14.85 4.70 -21.09
N ALA A 36 -13.73 4.01 -21.28
CA ALA A 36 -13.22 3.06 -20.30
C ALA A 36 -12.72 3.81 -19.06
N TYR A 37 -12.98 3.26 -17.89
CA TYR A 37 -12.45 3.77 -16.63
C TYR A 37 -11.27 2.90 -16.17
N VAL A 38 -10.08 3.48 -16.21
CA VAL A 38 -8.86 2.82 -15.75
C VAL A 38 -8.63 3.12 -14.27
N SER A 39 -8.25 2.11 -13.48
CA SER A 39 -7.91 2.27 -12.07
C SER A 39 -6.85 3.36 -11.87
N ARG A 40 -7.06 4.22 -10.89
CA ARG A 40 -6.23 5.41 -10.66
C ARG A 40 -4.75 5.07 -10.41
N TYR A 41 -4.46 3.97 -9.74
CA TYR A 41 -3.08 3.55 -9.49
C TYR A 41 -2.32 3.20 -10.78
N ALA A 42 -3.04 2.78 -11.83
CA ALA A 42 -2.45 2.35 -13.09
C ALA A 42 -2.25 3.51 -14.09
N LEU A 43 -2.67 4.73 -13.73
CA LEU A 43 -2.47 5.90 -14.59
C LEU A 43 -1.03 6.41 -14.50
N GLY A 44 -0.43 6.69 -15.64
CA GLY A 44 0.89 7.27 -15.73
C GLY A 44 2.02 6.23 -15.87
N ARG A 45 3.14 6.48 -15.19
CA ARG A 45 4.32 5.62 -15.27
C ARG A 45 4.20 4.42 -14.33
N ASP A 46 4.92 3.35 -14.65
CA ASP A 46 5.10 2.20 -13.78
C ASP A 46 5.56 2.65 -12.37
N TYR A 47 4.67 2.53 -11.40
CA TYR A 47 4.91 2.99 -10.03
C TYR A 47 5.99 2.18 -9.32
N HIS A 48 6.17 0.90 -9.66
CA HIS A 48 7.20 0.06 -9.05
C HIS A 48 8.60 0.66 -9.26
N LYS A 49 8.90 1.07 -10.50
CA LYS A 49 10.18 1.72 -10.84
C LYS A 49 10.31 3.10 -10.23
N LEU A 50 9.20 3.86 -10.26
CA LEU A 50 9.18 5.22 -9.72
C LEU A 50 9.43 5.23 -8.22
N ILE A 51 8.68 4.42 -7.47
CA ILE A 51 8.75 4.40 -6.00
C ILE A 51 10.09 3.82 -5.56
N ARG A 52 10.55 2.71 -6.16
CA ARG A 52 11.87 2.14 -5.85
C ARG A 52 12.97 3.18 -5.99
N LYS A 53 12.96 3.96 -7.09
CA LYS A 53 13.93 5.05 -7.27
C LYS A 53 13.82 6.13 -6.19
N ARG A 54 12.60 6.52 -5.80
CA ARG A 54 12.37 7.52 -4.75
C ARG A 54 12.83 7.04 -3.38
N VAL A 55 12.55 5.80 -3.03
CA VAL A 55 12.98 5.20 -1.76
C VAL A 55 14.51 5.07 -1.71
N GLN A 56 15.13 4.68 -2.83
CA GLN A 56 16.59 4.67 -2.96
C GLN A 56 17.18 6.08 -2.73
N GLN A 57 16.65 7.09 -3.39
CA GLN A 57 17.07 8.48 -3.20
C GLN A 57 16.87 8.98 -1.77
N LEU A 58 15.79 8.55 -1.11
CA LEU A 58 15.57 8.86 0.31
C LEU A 58 16.68 8.25 1.17
N ALA A 59 16.99 6.97 0.97
CA ALA A 59 18.08 6.31 1.71
C ALA A 59 19.43 6.99 1.49
N GLU A 60 19.75 7.37 0.24
CA GLU A 60 20.98 8.12 -0.08
C GLU A 60 21.04 9.48 0.62
N ARG A 61 19.93 10.20 0.70
CA ARG A 61 19.86 11.47 1.45
C ARG A 61 20.04 11.25 2.95
N ILE A 62 19.48 10.18 3.50
CA ILE A 62 19.69 9.81 4.91
C ILE A 62 21.18 9.51 5.13
N GLN A 63 21.82 8.73 4.26
CA GLN A 63 23.26 8.46 4.36
C GLN A 63 24.11 9.74 4.30
N GLN A 64 23.73 10.70 3.47
CA GLN A 64 24.42 12.01 3.42
C GLN A 64 24.28 12.79 4.73
N ALA A 65 23.18 12.63 5.45
CA ALA A 65 22.90 13.37 6.67
C ALA A 65 23.53 12.73 7.93
N ILE A 66 23.55 11.40 8.02
CA ILE A 66 23.93 10.69 9.26
C ILE A 66 25.12 9.74 9.09
N GLY A 67 25.65 9.58 7.87
CA GLY A 67 26.70 8.63 7.55
C GLY A 67 26.17 7.31 6.96
N PRO A 68 27.07 6.40 6.57
CA PRO A 68 26.72 5.15 5.89
C PRO A 68 25.94 4.20 6.81
N PHE A 69 24.94 3.51 6.24
CA PHE A 69 24.20 2.42 6.85
C PHE A 69 23.74 1.44 5.79
N GLY A 70 23.46 0.19 6.19
CA GLY A 70 22.91 -0.83 5.31
C GLY A 70 21.40 -0.64 5.10
N PHE A 71 20.94 -0.75 3.85
CA PHE A 71 19.52 -0.67 3.56
C PHE A 71 19.11 -1.51 2.36
N ARG A 72 17.80 -1.82 2.29
CA ARG A 72 17.16 -2.40 1.12
C ARG A 72 15.73 -1.87 0.96
N ALA A 73 15.42 -1.41 -0.25
CA ALA A 73 14.10 -0.88 -0.60
C ALA A 73 13.21 -1.96 -1.22
N PHE A 74 11.96 -2.02 -0.78
CA PHE A 74 10.94 -2.91 -1.32
C PHE A 74 9.72 -2.11 -1.77
N VAL A 75 9.08 -2.59 -2.82
CA VAL A 75 7.84 -2.05 -3.37
C VAL A 75 7.08 -3.21 -4.01
N ASP A 76 5.94 -3.59 -3.44
CA ASP A 76 4.92 -4.52 -3.97
C ASP A 76 5.45 -5.94 -4.38
N SER A 77 6.51 -6.01 -5.15
CA SER A 77 6.99 -7.25 -5.79
C SER A 77 7.88 -8.16 -4.93
N ALA A 78 7.89 -7.98 -3.60
CA ALA A 78 8.69 -8.77 -2.67
C ALA A 78 7.79 -9.57 -1.70
N PRO A 79 8.30 -10.65 -1.08
CA PRO A 79 7.56 -11.40 -0.05
C PRO A 79 7.54 -10.62 1.28
N VAL A 80 7.03 -9.39 1.24
CA VAL A 80 6.90 -8.47 2.37
C VAL A 80 5.42 -8.24 2.66
N LEU A 81 5.03 -8.37 3.91
CA LEU A 81 3.65 -8.10 4.36
C LEU A 81 3.45 -6.59 4.57
N GLU A 82 3.55 -5.83 3.48
CA GLU A 82 3.53 -4.36 3.48
C GLU A 82 2.37 -3.76 4.28
N LYS A 83 1.16 -4.31 4.11
CA LYS A 83 -0.03 -3.81 4.82
C LYS A 83 0.06 -3.98 6.34
N ALA A 84 0.55 -5.13 6.80
CA ALA A 84 0.72 -5.37 8.23
C ALA A 84 1.83 -4.48 8.83
N ILE A 85 2.92 -4.29 8.09
CA ILE A 85 3.99 -3.37 8.48
C ILE A 85 3.49 -1.94 8.55
N ALA A 86 2.72 -1.49 7.55
CA ALA A 86 2.14 -0.15 7.52
C ALA A 86 1.20 0.12 8.72
N GLU A 87 0.41 -0.87 9.12
CA GLU A 87 -0.46 -0.78 10.31
C GLU A 87 0.37 -0.72 11.60
N GLN A 88 1.39 -1.57 11.73
CA GLN A 88 2.31 -1.55 12.87
C GLN A 88 3.14 -0.27 12.94
N ALA A 89 3.45 0.35 11.81
CA ALA A 89 4.15 1.63 11.72
C ALA A 89 3.23 2.85 11.88
N GLY A 90 1.96 2.66 12.23
CA GLY A 90 1.02 3.75 12.47
C GLY A 90 0.51 4.49 11.23
N LEU A 91 0.79 4.00 10.01
CA LEU A 91 0.34 4.65 8.77
C LEU A 91 -1.19 4.62 8.58
N GLY A 92 -1.86 3.65 9.19
CA GLY A 92 -3.30 3.49 9.08
C GLY A 92 -3.76 2.15 9.66
N TRP A 93 -4.97 1.74 9.36
CA TRP A 93 -5.54 0.46 9.78
C TRP A 93 -5.90 -0.40 8.57
N ILE A 94 -5.89 -1.70 8.73
CA ILE A 94 -6.40 -2.61 7.68
C ILE A 94 -7.93 -2.58 7.75
N GLY A 95 -8.56 -2.10 6.67
CA GLY A 95 -10.01 -2.03 6.55
C GLY A 95 -10.66 -3.38 6.24
N LYS A 96 -11.99 -3.45 6.35
CA LYS A 96 -12.79 -4.65 6.01
C LYS A 96 -12.59 -5.11 4.56
N ASN A 97 -12.15 -4.20 3.67
CA ASN A 97 -11.79 -4.48 2.28
C ASN A 97 -10.33 -4.96 2.10
N THR A 98 -9.64 -5.28 3.18
CA THR A 98 -8.25 -5.75 3.20
C THR A 98 -7.19 -4.75 2.73
N LEU A 99 -7.54 -3.49 2.51
CA LEU A 99 -6.61 -2.42 2.18
C LEU A 99 -6.21 -1.63 3.42
N VAL A 100 -5.02 -1.03 3.40
CA VAL A 100 -4.65 -0.05 4.43
C VAL A 100 -5.42 1.24 4.16
N LEU A 101 -6.09 1.73 5.19
CA LEU A 101 -6.86 2.97 5.17
C LEU A 101 -6.20 4.00 6.08
N ASN A 102 -6.20 5.25 5.65
CA ASN A 102 -5.72 6.37 6.44
C ASN A 102 -6.81 7.43 6.55
N ARG A 103 -6.99 8.00 7.73
CA ARG A 103 -8.07 8.96 7.99
C ARG A 103 -8.04 10.18 7.07
N LYS A 104 -6.86 10.63 6.64
CA LYS A 104 -6.69 11.82 5.80
C LYS A 104 -6.56 11.49 4.32
N ALA A 105 -5.86 10.39 3.99
CA ALA A 105 -5.53 10.02 2.61
C ALA A 105 -6.48 8.99 2.00
N GLY A 106 -7.43 8.43 2.77
CA GLY A 106 -8.25 7.32 2.30
C GLY A 106 -7.41 6.06 2.05
N SER A 107 -7.55 5.45 0.87
CA SER A 107 -6.78 4.26 0.43
C SER A 107 -6.02 4.49 -0.88
N TYR A 108 -5.95 5.71 -1.38
CA TYR A 108 -5.34 6.04 -2.67
C TYR A 108 -3.85 6.34 -2.54
N PHE A 109 -3.09 5.39 -2.01
CA PHE A 109 -1.65 5.48 -1.88
C PHE A 109 -0.98 4.12 -2.13
N PHE A 110 0.25 4.17 -2.58
CA PHE A 110 1.14 3.02 -2.63
C PHE A 110 1.88 2.87 -1.30
N LEU A 111 2.23 1.64 -0.97
CA LEU A 111 3.13 1.31 0.14
C LEU A 111 4.52 1.01 -0.39
N SER A 112 5.51 1.21 0.44
CA SER A 112 6.88 0.77 0.20
C SER A 112 7.63 0.72 1.52
N GLU A 113 8.65 -0.12 1.60
CA GLU A 113 9.44 -0.33 2.80
C GLU A 113 10.92 -0.09 2.54
N LEU A 114 11.55 0.52 3.53
CA LEU A 114 13.00 0.64 3.61
C LEU A 114 13.48 -0.14 4.84
N PHE A 115 14.09 -1.29 4.60
CA PHE A 115 14.73 -2.09 5.63
C PHE A 115 16.09 -1.51 5.94
N VAL A 116 16.40 -1.30 7.21
CA VAL A 116 17.63 -0.61 7.65
C VAL A 116 18.28 -1.31 8.84
N ASP A 117 19.59 -1.20 8.95
CA ASP A 117 20.38 -1.64 10.09
C ASP A 117 20.56 -0.53 11.16
N LEU A 118 19.71 0.49 11.09
CA LEU A 118 19.71 1.61 12.04
C LEU A 118 18.80 1.32 13.25
N PRO A 119 19.21 1.62 14.48
CA PRO A 119 18.39 1.46 15.68
C PRO A 119 17.43 2.65 15.88
N LEU A 120 16.57 2.89 14.88
CA LEU A 120 15.57 3.96 14.94
C LEU A 120 14.55 3.70 16.07
N PRO A 121 13.94 4.74 16.65
CA PRO A 121 12.79 4.60 17.53
C PRO A 121 11.65 3.91 16.79
N VAL A 122 10.80 3.19 17.54
CA VAL A 122 9.64 2.49 16.98
C VAL A 122 8.41 3.36 17.19
N ASP A 123 7.63 3.54 16.15
CA ASP A 123 6.33 4.21 16.22
C ASP A 123 5.27 3.30 16.86
N GLU A 124 4.25 3.92 17.45
CA GLU A 124 3.11 3.17 17.98
C GLU A 124 2.24 2.63 16.83
N PRO A 125 1.78 1.38 16.92
CA PRO A 125 0.84 0.81 15.96
C PRO A 125 -0.45 1.64 15.88
N HIS A 126 -1.10 1.61 14.72
CA HIS A 126 -2.44 2.20 14.59
C HIS A 126 -3.45 1.39 15.39
N ALA A 127 -3.77 1.86 16.60
CA ALA A 127 -4.52 1.10 17.60
C ALA A 127 -6.04 1.12 17.40
N THR A 128 -6.58 1.97 16.51
CA THR A 128 -8.03 2.16 16.39
C THR A 128 -8.56 1.70 15.05
N GLU A 129 -9.54 0.80 15.11
CA GLU A 129 -10.33 0.40 13.96
C GLU A 129 -11.44 1.42 13.69
N HIS A 130 -11.50 1.97 12.48
CA HIS A 130 -12.51 2.97 12.11
C HIS A 130 -13.63 2.43 11.21
N CYS A 131 -13.62 1.15 10.87
CA CYS A 131 -14.67 0.54 10.05
C CYS A 131 -16.00 0.37 10.79
N GLY A 132 -15.96 0.07 12.09
CA GLY A 132 -17.14 -0.06 12.92
C GLY A 132 -18.26 -0.88 12.27
N ARG A 133 -19.46 -0.32 12.16
CA ARG A 133 -20.62 -0.96 11.51
C ARG A 133 -20.70 -0.74 10.01
N CYS A 134 -19.76 0.00 9.39
CA CYS A 134 -19.78 0.26 7.95
C CYS A 134 -19.51 -1.03 7.15
N THR A 135 -20.32 -1.27 6.12
CA THR A 135 -20.24 -2.43 5.21
C THR A 135 -20.14 -2.02 3.74
N ALA A 136 -20.06 -0.73 3.46
CA ALA A 136 -20.13 -0.18 2.11
C ALA A 136 -19.16 -0.84 1.10
N CYS A 137 -17.91 -1.10 1.51
CA CYS A 137 -16.93 -1.75 0.62
C CYS A 137 -17.25 -3.21 0.32
N LEU A 138 -17.94 -3.90 1.23
CA LEU A 138 -18.36 -5.30 1.04
C LEU A 138 -19.55 -5.39 0.07
N GLU A 139 -20.51 -4.48 0.22
CA GLU A 139 -21.75 -4.43 -0.56
C GLU A 139 -21.53 -3.96 -2.00
N ILE A 140 -20.62 -2.99 -2.21
CA ILE A 140 -20.37 -2.43 -3.54
C ILE A 140 -19.52 -3.36 -4.43
N CYS A 141 -18.94 -4.44 -3.90
CA CYS A 141 -18.10 -5.33 -4.69
C CYS A 141 -18.93 -6.07 -5.76
N PRO A 142 -18.71 -5.81 -7.06
CA PRO A 142 -19.59 -6.31 -8.12
C PRO A 142 -19.51 -7.85 -8.29
N THR A 143 -18.47 -8.47 -7.77
CA THR A 143 -18.24 -9.92 -7.86
C THR A 143 -18.44 -10.65 -6.52
N ASN A 144 -18.86 -9.92 -5.49
CA ASN A 144 -18.96 -10.46 -4.12
C ASN A 144 -17.69 -11.21 -3.70
N ALA A 145 -16.54 -10.58 -3.96
CA ALA A 145 -15.23 -11.18 -3.65
C ALA A 145 -14.92 -11.20 -2.15
N PHE A 146 -15.62 -10.41 -1.33
CA PHE A 146 -15.45 -10.45 0.12
C PHE A 146 -16.32 -11.56 0.71
N ALA A 147 -15.69 -12.60 1.24
CA ALA A 147 -16.37 -13.68 1.96
C ALA A 147 -16.87 -13.22 3.35
N GLY A 148 -16.35 -12.11 3.82
CA GLY A 148 -16.69 -11.45 5.08
C GLY A 148 -15.75 -10.27 5.34
N PRO A 149 -15.93 -9.52 6.42
CA PRO A 149 -14.99 -8.50 6.82
C PRO A 149 -13.57 -9.07 6.92
N TYR A 150 -12.61 -8.37 6.31
CA TYR A 150 -11.19 -8.74 6.31
C TYR A 150 -10.84 -10.03 5.54
N VAL A 151 -11.79 -10.64 4.85
CA VAL A 151 -11.58 -11.90 4.11
C VAL A 151 -11.93 -11.72 2.65
N LEU A 152 -10.92 -11.80 1.78
CA LEU A 152 -11.05 -11.72 0.32
C LEU A 152 -10.89 -13.10 -0.31
N ASP A 153 -11.88 -13.51 -1.11
CA ASP A 153 -11.74 -14.63 -2.06
C ASP A 153 -11.11 -14.11 -3.36
N ALA A 154 -9.80 -14.28 -3.50
CA ALA A 154 -9.05 -13.80 -4.66
C ALA A 154 -9.60 -14.35 -5.99
N ARG A 155 -10.17 -15.57 -6.01
CA ARG A 155 -10.74 -16.20 -7.21
C ARG A 155 -11.92 -15.42 -7.81
N LYS A 156 -12.52 -14.52 -7.01
CA LYS A 156 -13.62 -13.63 -7.42
C LYS A 156 -13.17 -12.19 -7.59
N CYS A 157 -11.97 -11.86 -7.15
CA CYS A 157 -11.47 -10.48 -7.18
C CYS A 157 -11.12 -10.06 -8.61
N ILE A 158 -11.71 -8.97 -9.09
CA ILE A 158 -11.44 -8.43 -10.42
C ILE A 158 -9.94 -8.11 -10.58
N SER A 159 -9.30 -7.58 -9.56
CA SER A 159 -7.87 -7.30 -9.59
C SER A 159 -7.05 -8.56 -9.84
N TYR A 160 -7.33 -9.64 -9.12
CA TYR A 160 -6.67 -10.92 -9.34
C TYR A 160 -6.93 -11.47 -10.75
N LEU A 161 -8.20 -11.48 -11.16
CA LEU A 161 -8.62 -12.06 -12.45
C LEU A 161 -8.05 -11.32 -13.67
N THR A 162 -7.78 -10.02 -13.55
CA THR A 162 -7.30 -9.20 -14.67
C THR A 162 -5.80 -8.93 -14.66
N ILE A 163 -5.13 -9.10 -13.52
CA ILE A 163 -3.72 -8.75 -13.37
C ILE A 163 -2.86 -9.98 -13.07
N GLU A 164 -3.31 -10.83 -12.13
CA GLU A 164 -2.48 -11.91 -11.59
C GLU A 164 -2.73 -13.27 -12.26
N LEU A 165 -3.97 -13.50 -12.75
CA LEU A 165 -4.32 -14.77 -13.36
C LEU A 165 -3.60 -14.92 -14.70
N LYS A 166 -2.62 -15.81 -14.73
CA LYS A 166 -1.95 -16.24 -15.98
C LYS A 166 -2.79 -17.35 -16.62
N THR A 167 -3.33 -17.10 -17.79
CA THR A 167 -3.98 -18.11 -18.66
C THR A 167 -2.93 -18.95 -19.35
#